data_aafcc5701da3209391d9197114d01430
#
_entry.id   aafcc5701da3209391d9197114d01430
#
_cell.length_a   1.000
_cell.length_b   1.000
_cell.length_c   1.000
_cell.angle_alpha   90.00
_cell.angle_beta   90.00
_cell.angle_gamma   90.00
#
_symmetry.space_group_name_H-M   'P 1'
#
loop_
_entity.id
_entity.type
_entity.pdbx_description
1 polymer ?
#
loop_
_entity_poly.entity_id
_entity_poly.type
_entity_poly.pdbx_seq_one_letter_code
_entity_poly.pdbx_strand_id
1 'polypeptide(L)'
;MQRILFILAVAVTLLFGADKAYAQRDLSGQTGIQFTTGGVNHFLSWKSGGGRHYFTSLALTRTNRNRTHWLYGLDYQIKEYTYEGKAIPKAQFTGELGYFIPVLADKGRNVCLRVGLSALGGFETVNWGTSLLHDGATATNGDSFIYGGGLTAAFDVCLTDRIVFLLQVKERALFGTDAGNFHTQIGLGLRVIIN
;
A
#
# COMPACT_ATOMS: atom_id res chain seq x y z
N MET A 1 25.35 1.86 -0.31
CA MET A 1 25.54 0.79 0.68
C MET A 1 25.26 1.25 2.11
N GLN A 2 25.81 2.37 2.59
CA GLN A 2 25.56 2.87 3.97
C GLN A 2 24.07 3.05 4.35
N ARG A 3 23.23 3.51 3.43
CA ARG A 3 21.77 3.71 3.69
C ARG A 3 20.99 2.41 3.86
N ILE A 4 21.38 1.36 3.11
CA ILE A 4 20.78 0.03 3.24
C ILE A 4 21.19 -0.61 4.57
N LEU A 5 22.46 -0.45 4.96
CA LEU A 5 22.96 -0.87 6.26
C LEU A 5 22.25 -0.16 7.42
N PHE A 6 21.97 1.16 7.27
CA PHE A 6 21.23 1.91 8.29
C PHE A 6 19.78 1.44 8.43
N ILE A 7 19.09 1.21 7.31
CA ILE A 7 17.71 0.66 7.31
C ILE A 7 17.69 -0.75 7.91
N LEU A 8 18.68 -1.58 7.56
CA LEU A 8 18.82 -2.93 8.11
C LEU A 8 19.13 -2.88 9.62
N ALA A 9 19.99 -1.97 10.07
CA ALA A 9 20.31 -1.77 11.48
C ALA A 9 19.10 -1.29 12.28
N VAL A 10 18.32 -0.35 11.75
CA VAL A 10 17.07 0.10 12.38
C VAL A 10 16.03 -1.03 12.44
N ALA A 11 15.89 -1.82 11.38
CA ALA A 11 15.00 -2.99 11.39
C ALA A 11 15.45 -4.05 12.41
N VAL A 12 16.75 -4.31 12.52
CA VAL A 12 17.33 -5.22 13.49
C VAL A 12 17.16 -4.72 14.94
N THR A 13 17.39 -3.42 15.20
CA THR A 13 17.17 -2.84 16.55
C THR A 13 15.70 -2.85 16.95
N LEU A 14 14.77 -2.67 16.05
CA LEU A 14 13.33 -2.82 16.30
C LEU A 14 12.94 -4.28 16.61
N LEU A 15 13.64 -5.27 16.03
CA LEU A 15 13.43 -6.70 16.30
C LEU A 15 13.93 -7.10 17.70
N PHE A 16 15.04 -6.53 18.19
CA PHE A 16 15.60 -6.85 19.50
C PHE A 16 15.01 -6.05 20.66
N GLY A 17 14.34 -4.92 20.41
CA GLY A 17 13.69 -4.10 21.45
C GLY A 17 12.33 -4.62 21.93
N ALA A 18 11.81 -5.71 21.37
CA ALA A 18 10.44 -6.18 21.58
C ALA A 18 10.24 -7.14 22.78
N ASP A 19 11.26 -7.38 23.59
CA ASP A 19 11.25 -8.45 24.61
C ASP A 19 10.33 -8.26 25.82
N LYS A 20 9.61 -7.13 25.96
CA LYS A 20 8.78 -6.86 27.16
C LYS A 20 7.34 -6.37 26.91
N ALA A 21 6.86 -6.42 25.71
CA ALA A 21 5.46 -6.06 25.46
C ALA A 21 4.57 -7.32 25.54
N TYR A 22 4.05 -7.62 26.71
CA TYR A 22 2.99 -8.60 26.93
C TYR A 22 1.65 -8.03 26.41
N ALA A 23 1.49 -7.91 25.11
CA ALA A 23 0.28 -7.40 24.52
C ALA A 23 -0.69 -8.52 24.18
N GLN A 24 -1.96 -8.35 24.47
CA GLN A 24 -3.03 -9.20 23.92
C GLN A 24 -3.20 -8.88 22.43
N ARG A 25 -2.47 -9.60 21.61
CA ARG A 25 -2.31 -9.31 20.19
C ARG A 25 -3.20 -10.21 19.35
N ASP A 26 -3.77 -9.66 18.29
CA ASP A 26 -4.63 -10.41 17.36
C ASP A 26 -5.87 -11.05 18.03
N LEU A 27 -6.58 -10.27 18.84
CA LEU A 27 -7.84 -10.70 19.43
C LEU A 27 -8.96 -10.68 18.39
N SER A 28 -9.84 -11.66 18.49
CA SER A 28 -11.07 -11.69 17.70
C SER A 28 -11.95 -10.46 17.99
N GLY A 29 -12.43 -9.82 16.95
CA GLY A 29 -13.26 -8.63 17.03
C GLY A 29 -12.52 -7.32 17.04
N GLN A 30 -11.18 -7.32 17.13
CA GLN A 30 -10.39 -6.09 17.05
C GLN A 30 -10.65 -5.35 15.74
N THR A 31 -10.87 -4.06 15.87
CA THR A 31 -11.00 -3.12 14.76
C THR A 31 -9.84 -2.15 14.80
N GLY A 32 -9.26 -1.84 13.64
CA GLY A 32 -8.15 -0.91 13.54
C GLY A 32 -8.30 0.02 12.34
N ILE A 33 -7.67 1.19 12.45
CA ILE A 33 -7.47 2.10 11.33
C ILE A 33 -6.04 1.94 10.87
N GLN A 34 -5.86 1.68 9.58
CA GLN A 34 -4.57 1.48 8.95
C GLN A 34 -4.30 2.59 7.95
N PHE A 35 -3.14 3.22 8.08
CA PHE A 35 -2.60 4.16 7.10
C PHE A 35 -1.35 3.56 6.48
N THR A 36 -1.22 3.62 5.16
CA THR A 36 -0.06 3.09 4.42
C THR A 36 0.33 4.06 3.31
N THR A 37 1.62 4.23 3.11
CA THR A 37 2.16 5.04 2.01
C THR A 37 3.44 4.43 1.47
N GLY A 38 3.77 4.69 0.22
CA GLY A 38 4.97 4.12 -0.40
C GLY A 38 5.13 4.44 -1.87
N GLY A 39 6.03 3.71 -2.52
CA GLY A 39 6.33 3.84 -3.94
C GLY A 39 5.58 2.83 -4.80
N VAL A 40 5.40 3.20 -6.07
CA VAL A 40 4.77 2.37 -7.10
C VAL A 40 5.77 2.07 -8.20
N ASN A 41 5.97 0.79 -8.53
CA ASN A 41 6.83 0.25 -9.60
C ASN A 41 8.34 0.57 -9.53
N HIS A 42 8.77 1.63 -8.84
CA HIS A 42 10.15 2.11 -8.83
C HIS A 42 10.67 2.46 -7.43
N PHE A 43 10.41 1.63 -6.45
CA PHE A 43 10.81 1.88 -5.06
C PHE A 43 12.34 2.07 -4.89
N LEU A 44 13.15 1.43 -5.74
CA LEU A 44 14.62 1.50 -5.67
C LEU A 44 15.26 2.47 -6.68
N SER A 45 14.49 3.04 -7.60
CA SER A 45 15.01 3.95 -8.62
C SER A 45 14.79 5.41 -8.23
N TRP A 46 15.58 5.90 -7.30
CA TRP A 46 15.68 7.32 -6.95
C TRP A 46 16.55 8.08 -7.98
N LYS A 47 16.51 7.70 -9.26
CA LYS A 47 17.20 8.43 -10.29
C LYS A 47 16.45 9.72 -10.60
N SER A 48 17.13 10.83 -10.40
CA SER A 48 16.76 12.18 -10.82
C SER A 48 16.28 12.17 -12.28
N GLY A 49 15.02 12.52 -12.51
CA GLY A 49 14.47 12.66 -13.87
C GLY A 49 13.19 11.87 -14.15
N GLY A 50 12.77 10.97 -13.29
CA GLY A 50 11.46 10.29 -13.37
C GLY A 50 10.41 11.02 -12.52
N GLY A 51 9.18 11.13 -13.01
CA GLY A 51 8.05 11.72 -12.28
C GLY A 51 7.76 11.04 -10.95
N ARG A 52 6.90 11.64 -10.15
CA ARG A 52 6.50 11.12 -8.84
C ARG A 52 5.60 9.90 -9.00
N HIS A 53 5.98 8.79 -8.35
CA HIS A 53 5.23 7.54 -8.33
C HIS A 53 5.02 7.10 -6.88
N TYR A 54 3.90 7.50 -6.28
CA TYR A 54 3.59 7.14 -4.91
C TYR A 54 2.12 6.74 -4.74
N PHE A 55 1.84 6.06 -3.65
CA PHE A 55 0.48 5.78 -3.22
C PHE A 55 0.30 6.11 -1.74
N THR A 56 -0.94 6.34 -1.37
CA THR A 56 -1.39 6.52 0.02
C THR A 56 -2.71 5.81 0.18
N SER A 57 -2.85 5.04 1.25
CA SER A 57 -4.04 4.25 1.53
C SER A 57 -4.50 4.45 2.96
N LEU A 58 -5.81 4.54 3.13
CA LEU A 58 -6.48 4.55 4.43
C LEU A 58 -7.47 3.40 4.47
N ALA A 59 -7.41 2.57 5.51
CA ALA A 59 -8.26 1.40 5.61
C ALA A 59 -8.76 1.15 7.03
N LEU A 60 -9.93 0.54 7.13
CA LEU A 60 -10.46 -0.09 8.33
C LEU A 60 -10.14 -1.59 8.27
N THR A 61 -9.67 -2.15 9.38
CA THR A 61 -9.40 -3.58 9.50
C THR A 61 -10.25 -4.17 10.61
N ARG A 62 -10.75 -5.39 10.41
CA ARG A 62 -11.51 -6.15 11.41
C ARG A 62 -11.00 -7.56 11.51
N THR A 63 -10.51 -7.95 12.69
CA THR A 63 -9.96 -9.27 12.96
C THR A 63 -11.07 -10.28 13.29
N ASN A 64 -11.03 -11.45 12.64
CA ASN A 64 -11.94 -12.56 12.86
C ASN A 64 -11.41 -13.52 13.93
N ARG A 65 -12.25 -14.52 14.32
CA ARG A 65 -11.89 -15.57 15.30
C ARG A 65 -10.66 -16.39 14.89
N ASN A 66 -10.45 -16.61 13.58
CA ASN A 66 -9.32 -17.38 13.05
C ASN A 66 -8.08 -16.48 12.80
N ARG A 67 -8.05 -15.25 13.36
CA ARG A 67 -6.98 -14.27 13.18
C ARG A 67 -6.77 -13.79 11.75
N THR A 68 -7.67 -14.18 10.88
CA THR A 68 -7.80 -13.54 9.57
C THR A 68 -8.40 -12.17 9.77
N HIS A 69 -8.18 -11.24 8.86
CA HIS A 69 -8.86 -9.95 8.95
C HIS A 69 -9.39 -9.50 7.59
N TRP A 70 -10.51 -8.81 7.67
CA TRP A 70 -11.05 -8.02 6.57
C TRP A 70 -10.40 -6.64 6.54
N LEU A 71 -10.17 -6.13 5.34
CA LEU A 71 -9.69 -4.79 5.09
C LEU A 71 -10.66 -4.09 4.15
N TYR A 72 -11.10 -2.90 4.56
CA TYR A 72 -11.96 -2.00 3.80
C TYR A 72 -11.18 -0.70 3.61
N GLY A 73 -10.69 -0.43 2.42
CA GLY A 73 -9.74 0.64 2.18
C GLY A 73 -10.12 1.57 1.05
N LEU A 74 -9.53 2.76 1.11
CA LEU A 74 -9.45 3.72 0.00
C LEU A 74 -7.96 3.91 -0.32
N ASP A 75 -7.62 3.80 -1.58
CA ASP A 75 -6.25 3.89 -2.07
C ASP A 75 -6.17 5.00 -3.12
N TYR A 76 -5.24 5.91 -2.93
CA TYR A 76 -4.88 6.96 -3.88
C TYR A 76 -3.50 6.69 -4.42
N GLN A 77 -3.36 6.60 -5.73
CA GLN A 77 -2.09 6.40 -6.41
C GLN A 77 -1.90 7.48 -7.47
N ILE A 78 -0.69 8.02 -7.54
CA ILE A 78 -0.30 8.94 -8.61
C ILE A 78 0.94 8.42 -9.33
N LYS A 79 0.93 8.55 -10.65
CA LYS A 79 2.06 8.32 -11.54
C LYS A 79 2.23 9.51 -12.45
N GLU A 80 3.42 10.07 -12.52
CA GLU A 80 3.72 11.15 -13.46
C GLU A 80 4.48 10.58 -14.66
N TYR A 81 3.99 10.86 -15.84
CA TYR A 81 4.64 10.53 -17.11
C TYR A 81 5.25 11.80 -17.70
N THR A 82 6.48 11.72 -18.17
CA THR A 82 7.14 12.86 -18.84
C THR A 82 6.82 12.85 -20.33
N TYR A 83 6.16 13.89 -20.79
CA TYR A 83 5.89 14.15 -22.20
C TYR A 83 6.50 15.51 -22.57
N GLU A 84 7.46 15.54 -23.52
CA GLU A 84 8.18 16.75 -23.96
C GLU A 84 8.71 17.64 -22.81
N GLY A 85 9.27 16.99 -21.78
CA GLY A 85 9.84 17.70 -20.62
C GLY A 85 8.83 18.20 -19.58
N LYS A 86 7.53 17.98 -19.78
CA LYS A 86 6.48 18.26 -18.79
C LYS A 86 5.92 16.99 -18.19
N ALA A 87 5.59 17.04 -16.89
CA ALA A 87 4.99 15.93 -16.18
C ALA A 87 3.46 15.92 -16.39
N ILE A 88 2.92 14.82 -16.90
CA ILE A 88 1.49 14.56 -17.01
C ILE A 88 1.10 13.64 -15.86
N PRO A 89 0.32 14.11 -14.87
CA PRO A 89 -0.09 13.30 -13.75
C PRO A 89 -1.24 12.36 -14.17
N LYS A 90 -1.13 11.09 -13.76
CA LYS A 90 -2.16 10.08 -13.83
C LYS A 90 -2.51 9.66 -12.42
N ALA A 91 -3.71 9.98 -11.97
CA ALA A 91 -4.20 9.68 -10.64
C ALA A 91 -5.24 8.55 -10.68
N GLN A 92 -5.16 7.66 -9.71
CA GLN A 92 -6.11 6.56 -9.52
C GLN A 92 -6.69 6.65 -8.10
N PHE A 93 -8.01 6.57 -7.99
CA PHE A 93 -8.76 6.49 -6.74
C PHE A 93 -9.46 5.13 -6.72
N THR A 94 -9.07 4.25 -5.82
CA THR A 94 -9.65 2.91 -5.74
C THR A 94 -10.16 2.59 -4.35
N GLY A 95 -11.35 1.98 -4.30
CA GLY A 95 -11.83 1.26 -3.13
C GLY A 95 -11.24 -0.15 -3.11
N GLU A 96 -10.91 -0.64 -1.94
CA GLU A 96 -10.32 -1.96 -1.71
C GLU A 96 -11.14 -2.75 -0.69
N LEU A 97 -11.48 -3.99 -1.05
CA LEU A 97 -12.02 -4.99 -0.14
C LEU A 97 -11.04 -6.16 -0.09
N GLY A 98 -10.36 -6.33 1.03
CA GLY A 98 -9.31 -7.34 1.19
C GLY A 98 -9.62 -8.36 2.29
N TYR A 99 -9.12 -9.57 2.10
CA TYR A 99 -9.13 -10.63 3.10
C TYR A 99 -7.73 -11.19 3.29
N PHE A 100 -7.24 -11.15 4.53
CA PHE A 100 -5.88 -11.49 4.90
C PHE A 100 -5.83 -12.68 5.85
N ILE A 101 -4.88 -13.58 5.60
CA ILE A 101 -4.60 -14.75 6.44
C ILE A 101 -3.19 -14.64 7.03
N PRO A 102 -2.99 -14.98 8.31
CA PRO A 102 -1.64 -15.10 8.88
C PRO A 102 -0.98 -16.39 8.35
N VAL A 103 0.22 -16.24 7.77
CA VAL A 103 1.02 -17.37 7.25
C VAL A 103 2.09 -17.77 8.26
N LEU A 104 2.77 -16.78 8.82
CA LEU A 104 3.81 -16.99 9.83
C LEU A 104 3.58 -15.99 10.98
N ALA A 105 3.75 -16.47 12.20
CA ALA A 105 3.70 -15.62 13.39
C ALA A 105 4.69 -16.13 14.42
N ASP A 106 5.33 -15.22 15.13
CA ASP A 106 6.14 -15.53 16.30
C ASP A 106 5.28 -16.07 17.47
N LYS A 107 5.89 -16.83 18.39
CA LYS A 107 5.23 -17.37 19.60
C LYS A 107 4.59 -16.26 20.44
N GLY A 108 5.24 -15.11 20.56
CA GLY A 108 4.74 -13.92 21.24
C GLY A 108 3.77 -13.08 20.41
N ARG A 109 3.65 -13.40 19.11
CA ARG A 109 2.84 -12.65 18.12
C ARG A 109 3.18 -11.16 18.03
N ASN A 110 4.43 -10.86 18.28
CA ASN A 110 4.97 -9.53 18.07
C ASN A 110 5.17 -9.25 16.60
N VAL A 111 5.45 -10.33 15.83
CA VAL A 111 5.72 -10.28 14.41
C VAL A 111 4.82 -11.28 13.70
N CYS A 112 4.16 -10.84 12.63
CA CYS A 112 3.28 -11.67 11.83
C CYS A 112 3.46 -11.36 10.35
N LEU A 113 3.64 -12.40 9.53
CA LEU A 113 3.55 -12.32 8.08
C LEU A 113 2.14 -12.72 7.65
N ARG A 114 1.47 -11.83 6.93
CA ARG A 114 0.13 -12.06 6.37
C ARG A 114 0.16 -12.01 4.86
N VAL A 115 -0.68 -12.81 4.25
CA VAL A 115 -0.94 -12.77 2.81
C VAL A 115 -2.43 -12.50 2.63
N GLY A 116 -2.76 -11.62 1.70
CA GLY A 116 -4.15 -11.25 1.44
C GLY A 116 -4.45 -11.13 -0.05
N LEU A 117 -5.71 -11.39 -0.36
CA LEU A 117 -6.30 -11.11 -1.66
C LEU A 117 -7.31 -9.98 -1.50
N SER A 118 -7.36 -9.09 -2.49
CA SER A 118 -8.31 -7.98 -2.49
C SER A 118 -8.98 -7.79 -3.84
N ALA A 119 -10.23 -7.33 -3.80
CA ALA A 119 -10.95 -6.78 -4.93
C ALA A 119 -10.77 -5.26 -4.92
N LEU A 120 -10.57 -4.69 -6.10
CA LEU A 120 -10.31 -3.28 -6.32
C LEU A 120 -11.32 -2.73 -7.32
N GLY A 121 -11.83 -1.52 -7.08
CA GLY A 121 -12.70 -0.82 -8.02
C GLY A 121 -12.59 0.68 -7.80
N GLY A 122 -12.59 1.46 -8.90
CA GLY A 122 -12.42 2.90 -8.77
C GLY A 122 -12.33 3.64 -10.09
N PHE A 123 -11.75 4.81 -10.02
CA PHE A 123 -11.60 5.72 -11.15
C PHE A 123 -10.15 6.11 -11.36
N GLU A 124 -9.81 6.25 -12.64
CA GLU A 124 -8.54 6.78 -13.11
C GLU A 124 -8.80 8.08 -13.84
N THR A 125 -7.99 9.12 -13.55
CA THR A 125 -8.01 10.39 -14.26
C THR A 125 -6.63 10.74 -14.79
N VAL A 126 -6.57 11.21 -16.01
CA VAL A 126 -5.36 11.64 -16.70
C VAL A 126 -5.39 13.16 -16.80
N ASN A 127 -4.30 13.82 -16.41
CA ASN A 127 -4.16 15.28 -16.46
C ASN A 127 -5.37 16.03 -15.83
N TRP A 128 -5.94 15.45 -14.77
CA TRP A 128 -7.13 15.97 -14.06
C TRP A 128 -8.33 16.26 -14.97
N GLY A 129 -8.56 15.39 -15.97
CA GLY A 129 -9.65 15.55 -16.93
C GLY A 129 -9.39 16.58 -18.04
N THR A 130 -8.19 17.19 -18.07
CA THR A 130 -7.84 18.15 -19.12
C THR A 130 -7.28 17.44 -20.33
N SER A 131 -8.07 17.36 -21.41
CA SER A 131 -7.64 16.68 -22.64
C SER A 131 -6.65 17.48 -23.50
N LEU A 132 -6.60 18.81 -23.34
CA LEU A 132 -5.68 19.66 -24.11
C LEU A 132 -4.32 19.70 -23.42
N LEU A 133 -3.28 19.25 -24.13
CA LEU A 133 -1.89 19.36 -23.70
C LEU A 133 -1.33 20.75 -24.03
N HIS A 134 -0.23 21.11 -23.44
CA HIS A 134 0.39 22.46 -23.57
C HIS A 134 0.92 22.79 -24.97
N ASP A 135 1.12 21.78 -25.80
CA ASP A 135 1.53 21.87 -27.22
C ASP A 135 0.36 21.92 -28.19
N GLY A 136 -0.89 21.91 -27.68
CA GLY A 136 -2.11 21.85 -28.47
C GLY A 136 -2.51 20.44 -28.90
N ALA A 137 -1.74 19.41 -28.56
CA ALA A 137 -2.13 18.01 -28.76
C ALA A 137 -3.26 17.64 -27.78
N THR A 138 -4.11 16.69 -28.20
CA THR A 138 -5.19 16.17 -27.36
C THR A 138 -4.77 14.85 -26.74
N ALA A 139 -4.83 14.73 -25.41
CA ALA A 139 -4.65 13.47 -24.73
C ALA A 139 -5.81 12.54 -25.10
N THR A 140 -5.50 11.42 -25.72
CA THR A 140 -6.50 10.44 -26.20
C THR A 140 -7.09 9.62 -25.04
N ASN A 141 -6.39 9.58 -23.89
CA ASN A 141 -6.78 8.83 -22.70
C ASN A 141 -7.61 9.73 -21.79
N GLY A 142 -8.90 9.45 -21.74
CA GLY A 142 -9.85 10.11 -20.84
C GLY A 142 -9.92 9.44 -19.46
N ASP A 143 -10.77 9.98 -18.63
CA ASP A 143 -11.13 9.37 -17.35
C ASP A 143 -11.80 8.01 -17.58
N SER A 144 -11.40 6.98 -16.83
CA SER A 144 -11.92 5.63 -17.00
C SER A 144 -12.25 4.97 -15.67
N PHE A 145 -13.25 4.10 -15.69
CA PHE A 145 -13.54 3.21 -14.57
C PHE A 145 -12.54 2.05 -14.59
N ILE A 146 -11.89 1.80 -13.45
CA ILE A 146 -10.92 0.72 -13.29
C ILE A 146 -11.42 -0.28 -12.25
N TYR A 147 -11.16 -1.55 -12.50
CA TYR A 147 -11.48 -2.64 -11.58
C TYR A 147 -10.41 -3.73 -11.65
N GLY A 148 -10.35 -4.54 -10.62
CA GLY A 148 -9.37 -5.62 -10.62
C GLY A 148 -9.19 -6.29 -9.28
N GLY A 149 -8.01 -6.85 -9.08
CA GLY A 149 -7.64 -7.53 -7.84
C GLY A 149 -6.22 -7.20 -7.40
N GLY A 150 -5.94 -7.52 -6.15
CA GLY A 150 -4.62 -7.36 -5.56
C GLY A 150 -4.18 -8.58 -4.76
N LEU A 151 -2.90 -8.91 -4.84
CA LEU A 151 -2.23 -9.85 -3.95
C LEU A 151 -1.29 -9.05 -3.05
N THR A 152 -1.43 -9.18 -1.74
CA THR A 152 -0.64 -8.44 -0.77
C THR A 152 0.11 -9.38 0.17
N ALA A 153 1.39 -9.13 0.38
CA ALA A 153 2.17 -9.67 1.49
C ALA A 153 2.45 -8.53 2.47
N ALA A 154 2.05 -8.70 3.73
CA ALA A 154 2.21 -7.72 4.78
C ALA A 154 2.98 -8.30 5.96
N PHE A 155 4.02 -7.60 6.39
CA PHE A 155 4.82 -7.91 7.55
C PHE A 155 4.43 -6.93 8.66
N ASP A 156 3.76 -7.43 9.69
CA ASP A 156 3.23 -6.69 10.81
C ASP A 156 4.15 -6.83 12.01
N VAL A 157 4.54 -5.71 12.61
CA VAL A 157 5.32 -5.64 13.86
C VAL A 157 4.50 -4.87 14.90
N CYS A 158 4.06 -5.55 15.95
CA CYS A 158 3.35 -4.92 17.05
C CYS A 158 4.35 -4.13 17.92
N LEU A 159 4.28 -2.81 17.87
CA LEU A 159 5.09 -1.91 18.71
C LEU A 159 4.50 -1.77 20.10
N THR A 160 3.19 -1.70 20.19
CA THR A 160 2.42 -1.64 21.43
C THR A 160 1.13 -2.44 21.28
N ASP A 161 0.29 -2.49 22.32
CA ASP A 161 -1.02 -3.14 22.30
C ASP A 161 -1.98 -2.52 21.27
N ARG A 162 -1.72 -1.28 20.88
CA ARG A 162 -2.60 -0.50 19.99
C ARG A 162 -1.94 -0.09 18.70
N ILE A 163 -0.62 -0.16 18.58
CA ILE A 163 0.11 0.34 17.42
C ILE A 163 0.87 -0.81 16.77
N VAL A 164 0.56 -1.05 15.51
CA VAL A 164 1.22 -2.04 14.67
C VAL A 164 1.91 -1.32 13.51
N PHE A 165 3.20 -1.54 13.37
CA PHE A 165 3.96 -1.11 12.20
C PHE A 165 3.80 -2.15 11.08
N LEU A 166 3.68 -1.68 9.85
CA LEU A 166 3.43 -2.51 8.66
C LEU A 166 4.47 -2.22 7.59
N LEU A 167 5.02 -3.29 7.04
CA LEU A 167 5.72 -3.27 5.76
C LEU A 167 4.91 -4.12 4.80
N GLN A 168 4.47 -3.56 3.66
CA GLN A 168 3.68 -4.32 2.70
C GLN A 168 4.21 -4.22 1.29
N VAL A 169 4.05 -5.31 0.56
CA VAL A 169 4.21 -5.41 -0.89
C VAL A 169 2.88 -5.87 -1.47
N LYS A 170 2.33 -5.10 -2.39
CA LYS A 170 1.06 -5.39 -3.05
C LYS A 170 1.26 -5.36 -4.56
N GLU A 171 0.88 -6.45 -5.21
CA GLU A 171 0.76 -6.52 -6.67
C GLU A 171 -0.70 -6.33 -7.05
N ARG A 172 -0.98 -5.32 -7.89
CA ARG A 172 -2.33 -4.99 -8.35
C ARG A 172 -2.47 -5.34 -9.82
N ALA A 173 -3.50 -6.10 -10.16
CA ALA A 173 -3.91 -6.35 -11.54
C ALA A 173 -5.20 -5.55 -11.80
N LEU A 174 -5.10 -4.48 -12.60
CA LEU A 174 -6.20 -3.58 -12.92
C LEU A 174 -6.57 -3.67 -14.39
N PHE A 175 -7.86 -3.65 -14.66
CA PHE A 175 -8.46 -3.64 -15.98
C PHE A 175 -9.21 -2.32 -16.20
N GLY A 176 -9.39 -1.91 -17.45
CA GLY A 176 -9.99 -0.62 -17.78
C GLY A 176 -9.01 0.57 -17.72
N THR A 177 -7.70 0.28 -17.59
CA THR A 177 -6.63 1.28 -17.59
C THR A 177 -5.79 1.15 -18.85
N ASP A 178 -5.34 2.28 -19.41
CA ASP A 178 -4.43 2.32 -20.56
C ASP A 178 -2.94 2.33 -20.15
N ALA A 179 -2.64 2.32 -18.85
CA ALA A 179 -1.28 2.48 -18.32
C ALA A 179 -0.61 1.19 -17.84
N GLY A 180 -0.99 0.06 -18.46
CA GLY A 180 -0.52 -1.26 -18.04
C GLY A 180 -1.34 -1.85 -16.90
N ASN A 181 -1.54 -3.15 -16.95
CA ASN A 181 -2.46 -3.84 -16.04
C ASN A 181 -1.86 -4.16 -14.67
N PHE A 182 -0.53 -4.18 -14.54
CA PHE A 182 0.16 -4.59 -13.32
C PHE A 182 0.85 -3.42 -12.65
N HIS A 183 0.64 -3.30 -11.34
CA HIS A 183 1.21 -2.23 -10.52
C HIS A 183 1.70 -2.78 -9.18
N THR A 184 3.03 -2.80 -9.01
CA THR A 184 3.64 -3.18 -7.74
C THR A 184 3.71 -1.97 -6.81
N GLN A 185 3.13 -2.07 -5.64
CA GLN A 185 3.20 -1.09 -4.56
C GLN A 185 4.05 -1.65 -3.42
N ILE A 186 5.03 -0.88 -2.95
CA ILE A 186 5.82 -1.20 -1.76
C ILE A 186 5.69 -0.03 -0.80
N GLY A 187 5.23 -0.30 0.41
CA GLY A 187 4.93 0.75 1.37
C GLY A 187 5.14 0.36 2.82
N LEU A 188 5.21 1.40 3.62
CA LEU A 188 5.23 1.36 5.07
C LEU A 188 3.89 1.88 5.59
N GLY A 189 3.47 1.39 6.73
CA GLY A 189 2.21 1.81 7.34
C GLY A 189 2.18 1.68 8.85
N LEU A 190 1.14 2.26 9.40
CA LEU A 190 0.78 2.13 10.81
C LEU A 190 -0.68 1.72 10.90
N ARG A 191 -0.96 0.74 11.78
CA ARG A 191 -2.32 0.38 12.16
C ARG A 191 -2.52 0.71 13.63
N VAL A 192 -3.58 1.47 13.92
CA VAL A 192 -4.01 1.79 15.28
C VAL A 192 -5.24 0.98 15.60
N ILE A 193 -5.17 0.16 16.64
CA ILE A 193 -6.27 -0.65 17.15
C ILE A 193 -7.13 0.24 18.04
N ILE A 194 -8.44 0.30 17.76
CA ILE A 194 -9.38 1.22 18.42
C ILE A 194 -10.28 0.52 19.46
N ASN A 195 -10.36 -0.81 19.44
CA ASN A 195 -11.12 -1.58 20.44
C ASN A 195 -10.45 -2.91 20.77
#